data_ef30da22484fd52450b16115f8f5a8cc
#
_entry.id   ef30da22484fd52450b16115f8f5a8cc
#
_cell.length_a   1.000
_cell.length_b   1.000
_cell.length_c   1.000
_cell.angle_alpha   90.00
_cell.angle_beta   90.00
_cell.angle_gamma   90.00
#
_symmetry.space_group_name_H-M   'P 1'
#
loop_
_entity.id
_entity.type
_entity.pdbx_description
1 polymer ?
#
loop_
_entity_poly.entity_id
_entity_poly.type
_entity_poly.pdbx_seq_one_letter_code
_entity_poly.pdbx_strand_id
1 'polypeptide(L)'
;MKAVPTACTALRGWRVVITRAATQAAEFATLLEQVGAIPISYPTLAIAPPADLHPLTTALHAAQQGLFDWLILTSTNAVGQVAPLLHPPYPFRIAAVGSSTAAACEQQLGMAPAVVPERFVAEALAAALGDLHRQRVLLAQADIARAVLAERLTQAGATVQQVIAYCTVPATGGADVPALLRAQQIHVLTFTSSSTVRYFVARIEQECSDADVVLALARKCVIACIGPIAAATARDFALTPTVVADPSTVVGLRDALCAEAARQAAETVRHQP
;
A
#
# COMPACT_ATOMS: atom_id res chain seq x y z
N MET A 1 -6.98 -15.85 -32.58
CA MET A 1 -5.66 -15.71 -31.95
C MET A 1 -5.46 -14.22 -31.68
N LYS A 2 -5.62 -13.77 -30.41
CA LYS A 2 -5.23 -12.40 -30.01
C LYS A 2 -3.71 -12.37 -29.93
N ALA A 3 -3.08 -11.48 -30.67
CA ALA A 3 -1.65 -11.25 -30.62
C ALA A 3 -1.21 -11.00 -29.17
N VAL A 4 -0.28 -11.81 -28.67
CA VAL A 4 0.44 -11.54 -27.41
C VAL A 4 1.14 -10.20 -27.63
N PRO A 5 0.92 -9.17 -26.78
CA PRO A 5 1.64 -7.91 -26.94
C PRO A 5 3.13 -8.21 -26.88
N THR A 6 3.88 -7.68 -27.83
CA THR A 6 5.35 -7.70 -27.85
C THR A 6 5.82 -7.28 -26.45
N ALA A 7 6.57 -8.14 -25.75
CA ALA A 7 7.01 -7.88 -24.39
C ALA A 7 7.65 -6.48 -24.34
N CYS A 8 7.03 -5.57 -23.60
CA CYS A 8 7.55 -4.23 -23.41
C CYS A 8 8.87 -4.38 -22.62
N THR A 9 10.01 -4.13 -23.28
CA THR A 9 11.34 -4.25 -22.68
C THR A 9 11.85 -2.89 -22.15
N ALA A 10 10.92 -2.00 -21.85
CA ALA A 10 11.23 -0.62 -21.45
C ALA A 10 12.16 -0.54 -20.23
N LEU A 11 12.05 -1.49 -19.30
CA LEU A 11 12.86 -1.57 -18.08
C LEU A 11 13.96 -2.64 -18.18
N ARG A 12 14.38 -3.03 -19.37
CA ARG A 12 15.36 -4.11 -19.53
C ARG A 12 16.63 -3.85 -18.77
N GLY A 13 16.95 -4.74 -17.81
CA GLY A 13 18.11 -4.66 -16.95
C GLY A 13 18.02 -3.67 -15.78
N TRP A 14 16.91 -2.93 -15.65
CA TRP A 14 16.70 -2.08 -14.51
C TRP A 14 16.47 -2.91 -13.23
N ARG A 15 17.27 -2.65 -12.22
CA ARG A 15 17.17 -3.28 -10.90
C ARG A 15 16.27 -2.43 -10.03
N VAL A 16 15.08 -2.96 -9.72
CA VAL A 16 13.97 -2.26 -9.06
C VAL A 16 13.74 -2.83 -7.67
N VAL A 17 13.99 -2.04 -6.64
CA VAL A 17 13.75 -2.44 -5.25
C VAL A 17 12.27 -2.36 -4.92
N ILE A 18 11.72 -3.45 -4.40
CA ILE A 18 10.36 -3.57 -3.91
C ILE A 18 10.39 -3.51 -2.38
N THR A 19 9.87 -2.41 -1.80
CA THR A 19 9.87 -2.17 -0.35
C THR A 19 8.61 -2.65 0.38
N ARG A 20 7.62 -3.19 -0.37
CA ARG A 20 6.38 -3.73 0.19
C ARG A 20 6.62 -4.94 1.08
N ALA A 21 5.62 -5.25 1.94
CA ALA A 21 5.59 -6.52 2.66
C ALA A 21 5.78 -7.72 1.71
N ALA A 22 6.54 -8.71 2.13
CA ALA A 22 6.89 -9.88 1.30
C ALA A 22 5.65 -10.58 0.73
N THR A 23 4.57 -10.69 1.52
CA THR A 23 3.29 -11.28 1.10
C THR A 23 2.59 -10.53 -0.04
N GLN A 24 2.95 -9.27 -0.27
CA GLN A 24 2.35 -8.40 -1.29
C GLN A 24 3.31 -8.09 -2.46
N ALA A 25 4.55 -8.57 -2.38
CA ALA A 25 5.59 -8.23 -3.36
C ALA A 25 5.45 -9.00 -4.68
N ALA A 26 4.91 -10.22 -4.65
CA ALA A 26 4.92 -11.16 -5.78
C ALA A 26 4.19 -10.63 -7.03
N GLU A 27 3.00 -10.05 -6.86
CA GLU A 27 2.24 -9.45 -7.97
C GLU A 27 3.07 -8.36 -8.67
N PHE A 28 3.65 -7.46 -7.88
CA PHE A 28 4.42 -6.35 -8.44
C PHE A 28 5.74 -6.82 -9.06
N ALA A 29 6.39 -7.82 -8.47
CA ALA A 29 7.59 -8.43 -9.06
C ALA A 29 7.28 -9.01 -10.45
N THR A 30 6.21 -9.79 -10.58
CA THR A 30 5.76 -10.34 -11.87
C THR A 30 5.48 -9.24 -12.90
N LEU A 31 4.81 -8.14 -12.50
CA LEU A 31 4.55 -7.00 -13.40
C LEU A 31 5.85 -6.33 -13.87
N LEU A 32 6.87 -6.23 -13.03
CA LEU A 32 8.18 -5.68 -13.37
C LEU A 32 8.96 -6.61 -14.30
N GLU A 33 8.93 -7.92 -14.05
CA GLU A 33 9.58 -8.93 -14.91
C GLU A 33 8.99 -8.93 -16.33
N GLN A 34 7.67 -8.76 -16.47
CA GLN A 34 6.98 -8.66 -17.76
C GLN A 34 7.48 -7.51 -18.63
N VAL A 35 8.06 -6.48 -18.05
CA VAL A 35 8.65 -5.32 -18.76
C VAL A 35 10.18 -5.33 -18.77
N GLY A 36 10.79 -6.47 -18.40
CA GLY A 36 12.23 -6.73 -18.46
C GLY A 36 13.05 -6.20 -17.28
N ALA A 37 12.42 -5.73 -16.23
CA ALA A 37 13.10 -5.32 -15.00
C ALA A 37 13.56 -6.52 -14.17
N ILE A 38 14.53 -6.28 -13.29
CA ILE A 38 15.02 -7.23 -12.29
C ILE A 38 14.49 -6.77 -10.92
N PRO A 39 13.41 -7.38 -10.39
CA PRO A 39 12.88 -7.03 -9.07
C PRO A 39 13.84 -7.47 -7.98
N ILE A 40 14.05 -6.60 -6.99
CA ILE A 40 14.87 -6.86 -5.80
C ILE A 40 13.98 -6.72 -4.58
N SER A 41 13.73 -7.82 -3.91
CA SER A 41 12.92 -7.82 -2.68
C SER A 41 13.73 -7.22 -1.52
N TYR A 42 13.16 -6.17 -0.89
CA TYR A 42 13.66 -5.56 0.34
C TYR A 42 12.46 -5.13 1.18
N PRO A 43 11.74 -6.08 1.79
CA PRO A 43 10.56 -5.75 2.57
C PRO A 43 10.96 -4.87 3.76
N THR A 44 10.40 -3.67 3.84
CA THR A 44 10.71 -2.73 4.92
C THR A 44 9.75 -2.86 6.09
N LEU A 45 8.58 -3.41 5.84
CA LEU A 45 7.55 -3.68 6.83
C LEU A 45 6.90 -5.04 6.60
N ALA A 46 6.30 -5.57 7.66
CA ALA A 46 5.45 -6.74 7.63
C ALA A 46 4.09 -6.43 8.26
N ILE A 47 3.10 -7.20 7.86
CA ILE A 47 1.76 -7.17 8.44
C ILE A 47 1.68 -8.31 9.45
N ALA A 48 1.39 -7.97 10.69
CA ALA A 48 1.26 -8.91 11.79
C ALA A 48 -0.13 -8.79 12.45
N PRO A 49 -0.68 -9.86 13.01
CA PRO A 49 -1.88 -9.75 13.84
C PRO A 49 -1.58 -8.86 15.08
N PRO A 50 -2.61 -8.23 15.67
CA PRO A 50 -2.44 -7.57 16.97
C PRO A 50 -1.92 -8.54 18.04
N ALA A 51 -1.14 -8.03 18.99
CA ALA A 51 -0.65 -8.84 20.10
C ALA A 51 -1.79 -9.43 20.95
N ASP A 52 -2.89 -8.68 21.09
CA ASP A 52 -4.14 -9.15 21.67
C ASP A 52 -5.24 -9.15 20.60
N LEU A 53 -5.72 -10.33 20.23
CA LEU A 53 -6.80 -10.53 19.27
C LEU A 53 -8.20 -10.40 19.91
N HIS A 54 -8.30 -10.40 21.24
CA HIS A 54 -9.58 -10.40 21.93
C HIS A 54 -10.47 -9.19 21.59
N PRO A 55 -9.98 -7.95 21.50
CA PRO A 55 -10.81 -6.82 21.10
C PRO A 55 -11.37 -6.97 19.67
N LEU A 56 -10.57 -7.46 18.73
CA LEU A 56 -10.98 -7.69 17.34
C LEU A 56 -12.06 -8.80 17.27
N THR A 57 -11.78 -9.96 17.85
CA THR A 57 -12.68 -11.11 17.81
C THR A 57 -14.02 -10.82 18.51
N THR A 58 -13.97 -10.12 19.65
CA THR A 58 -15.19 -9.71 20.39
C THR A 58 -16.04 -8.75 19.55
N ALA A 59 -15.43 -7.75 18.91
CA ALA A 59 -16.16 -6.79 18.09
C ALA A 59 -16.75 -7.45 16.83
N LEU A 60 -16.02 -8.36 16.19
CA LEU A 60 -16.52 -9.10 15.02
C LEU A 60 -17.67 -10.05 15.40
N HIS A 61 -17.58 -10.70 16.56
CA HIS A 61 -18.67 -11.50 17.08
C HIS A 61 -19.91 -10.66 17.34
N ALA A 62 -19.76 -9.47 17.95
CA ALA A 62 -20.85 -8.53 18.14
C ALA A 62 -21.45 -8.05 16.80
N ALA A 63 -20.62 -7.86 15.78
CA ALA A 63 -21.09 -7.52 14.43
C ALA A 63 -21.93 -8.66 13.83
N GLN A 64 -21.50 -9.91 14.00
CA GLN A 64 -22.28 -11.08 13.54
C GLN A 64 -23.63 -11.23 14.29
N GLN A 65 -23.74 -10.69 15.49
CA GLN A 65 -25.00 -10.65 16.25
C GLN A 65 -25.91 -9.45 15.88
N GLY A 66 -25.54 -8.65 14.87
CA GLY A 66 -26.32 -7.49 14.43
C GLY A 66 -26.17 -6.26 15.34
N LEU A 67 -25.12 -6.19 16.15
CA LEU A 67 -24.87 -5.04 16.99
C LEU A 67 -24.21 -3.86 16.25
N PHE A 68 -23.94 -4.00 14.95
CA PHE A 68 -23.42 -2.95 14.08
C PHE A 68 -24.19 -2.91 12.76
N ASP A 69 -24.40 -1.70 12.24
CA ASP A 69 -25.04 -1.47 10.94
C ASP A 69 -24.00 -1.51 9.82
N TRP A 70 -22.76 -1.15 10.15
CA TRP A 70 -21.64 -1.08 9.21
C TRP A 70 -20.38 -1.73 9.74
N LEU A 71 -19.69 -2.48 8.84
CA LEU A 71 -18.30 -2.85 8.97
C LEU A 71 -17.49 -2.05 7.94
N ILE A 72 -16.57 -1.19 8.40
CA ILE A 72 -15.71 -0.39 7.54
C ILE A 72 -14.32 -0.98 7.51
N LEU A 73 -13.83 -1.25 6.29
CA LEU A 73 -12.51 -1.83 6.01
C LEU A 73 -11.69 -0.85 5.18
N THR A 74 -10.52 -0.47 5.70
CA THR A 74 -9.70 0.59 5.10
C THR A 74 -8.59 0.07 4.20
N SER A 75 -8.34 -1.25 4.21
CA SER A 75 -7.26 -1.87 3.43
C SER A 75 -7.52 -3.36 3.17
N THR A 76 -6.85 -3.90 2.14
CA THR A 76 -6.83 -5.35 1.86
C THR A 76 -6.28 -6.16 3.03
N ASN A 77 -5.33 -5.60 3.80
CA ASN A 77 -4.80 -6.25 5.00
C ASN A 77 -5.87 -6.42 6.08
N ALA A 78 -6.71 -5.39 6.30
CA ALA A 78 -7.82 -5.48 7.24
C ALA A 78 -8.81 -6.56 6.80
N VAL A 79 -9.14 -6.63 5.50
CA VAL A 79 -9.99 -7.70 4.95
C VAL A 79 -9.39 -9.07 5.25
N GLY A 80 -8.10 -9.28 4.96
CA GLY A 80 -7.42 -10.56 5.18
C GLY A 80 -7.39 -11.01 6.65
N GLN A 81 -7.39 -10.08 7.61
CA GLN A 81 -7.45 -10.42 9.03
C GLN A 81 -8.88 -10.65 9.54
N VAL A 82 -9.86 -9.95 8.96
CA VAL A 82 -11.26 -9.99 9.38
C VAL A 82 -12.01 -11.16 8.74
N ALA A 83 -11.77 -11.45 7.46
CA ALA A 83 -12.52 -12.45 6.71
C ALA A 83 -12.48 -13.86 7.32
N PRO A 84 -11.34 -14.38 7.83
CA PRO A 84 -11.32 -15.71 8.46
C PRO A 84 -12.14 -15.82 9.75
N LEU A 85 -12.52 -14.67 10.33
CA LEU A 85 -13.26 -14.58 11.60
C LEU A 85 -14.76 -14.31 11.41
N LEU A 86 -15.21 -14.14 10.17
CA LEU A 86 -16.62 -13.84 9.83
C LEU A 86 -17.22 -14.93 8.96
N HIS A 87 -18.49 -15.20 9.16
CA HIS A 87 -19.26 -16.20 8.41
C HIS A 87 -20.59 -15.64 7.92
N PRO A 88 -21.02 -15.92 6.68
CA PRO A 88 -22.33 -15.51 6.19
C PRO A 88 -23.47 -16.24 6.94
N PRO A 89 -24.67 -15.64 7.06
CA PRO A 89 -25.02 -14.32 6.55
C PRO A 89 -24.48 -13.17 7.43
N TYR A 90 -24.23 -12.01 6.77
CA TYR A 90 -23.73 -10.82 7.46
C TYR A 90 -24.89 -9.85 7.75
N PRO A 91 -25.21 -9.56 9.03
CA PRO A 91 -26.30 -8.65 9.40
C PRO A 91 -25.93 -7.16 9.31
N PHE A 92 -24.82 -6.83 8.67
CA PHE A 92 -24.28 -5.48 8.50
C PHE A 92 -23.93 -5.21 7.03
N ARG A 93 -23.81 -3.93 6.67
CA ARG A 93 -23.29 -3.48 5.38
C ARG A 93 -21.77 -3.30 5.47
N ILE A 94 -21.07 -3.47 4.34
CA ILE A 94 -19.63 -3.22 4.25
C ILE A 94 -19.40 -1.90 3.51
N ALA A 95 -18.42 -1.11 3.97
CA ALA A 95 -17.85 -0.01 3.24
C ALA A 95 -16.33 -0.18 3.12
N ALA A 96 -15.77 0.14 1.95
CA ALA A 96 -14.35 0.02 1.66
C ALA A 96 -13.78 1.35 1.16
N VAL A 97 -12.55 1.69 1.59
CA VAL A 97 -11.92 2.97 1.20
C VAL A 97 -11.54 2.99 -0.28
N GLY A 98 -11.25 1.86 -0.90
CA GLY A 98 -10.79 1.83 -2.28
C GLY A 98 -11.11 0.54 -3.03
N SER A 99 -10.93 0.57 -4.36
CA SER A 99 -11.27 -0.53 -5.26
C SER A 99 -10.56 -1.84 -4.95
N SER A 100 -9.27 -1.81 -4.57
CA SER A 100 -8.53 -3.01 -4.18
C SER A 100 -9.10 -3.64 -2.91
N THR A 101 -9.54 -2.82 -1.93
CA THR A 101 -10.19 -3.30 -0.71
C THR A 101 -11.56 -3.87 -1.03
N ALA A 102 -12.31 -3.24 -1.94
CA ALA A 102 -13.60 -3.74 -2.40
C ALA A 102 -13.47 -5.12 -3.06
N ALA A 103 -12.53 -5.27 -3.99
CA ALA A 103 -12.25 -6.55 -4.62
C ALA A 103 -11.87 -7.64 -3.60
N ALA A 104 -11.07 -7.30 -2.58
CA ALA A 104 -10.72 -8.23 -1.51
C ALA A 104 -11.96 -8.64 -0.68
N CYS A 105 -12.90 -7.72 -0.41
CA CYS A 105 -14.16 -8.04 0.26
C CYS A 105 -14.99 -9.04 -0.56
N GLU A 106 -15.11 -8.82 -1.88
CA GLU A 106 -15.83 -9.74 -2.77
C GLU A 106 -15.19 -11.14 -2.78
N GLN A 107 -13.86 -11.19 -2.88
CA GLN A 107 -13.13 -12.45 -2.96
C GLN A 107 -13.13 -13.24 -1.64
N GLN A 108 -12.97 -12.57 -0.50
CA GLN A 108 -12.73 -13.23 0.78
C GLN A 108 -13.98 -13.31 1.67
N LEU A 109 -14.91 -12.35 1.57
CA LEU A 109 -16.17 -12.33 2.30
C LEU A 109 -17.36 -12.76 1.43
N GLY A 110 -17.20 -12.83 0.11
CA GLY A 110 -18.31 -13.10 -0.82
C GLY A 110 -19.33 -11.97 -0.88
N MET A 111 -18.99 -10.76 -0.41
CA MET A 111 -19.87 -9.61 -0.33
C MET A 111 -19.21 -8.36 -0.92
N ALA A 112 -19.86 -7.76 -1.92
CA ALA A 112 -19.47 -6.46 -2.43
C ALA A 112 -19.75 -5.36 -1.41
N PRO A 113 -18.84 -4.41 -1.17
CA PRO A 113 -19.13 -3.27 -0.33
C PRO A 113 -20.27 -2.42 -0.91
N ALA A 114 -21.18 -2.00 -0.03
CA ALA A 114 -22.28 -1.12 -0.38
C ALA A 114 -21.82 0.31 -0.73
N VAL A 115 -20.66 0.72 -0.19
CA VAL A 115 -20.08 2.04 -0.43
C VAL A 115 -18.57 1.90 -0.70
N VAL A 116 -18.13 2.45 -1.84
CA VAL A 116 -16.73 2.67 -2.21
C VAL A 116 -16.63 4.08 -2.79
N PRO A 117 -15.84 4.99 -2.22
CA PRO A 117 -15.76 6.36 -2.72
C PRO A 117 -14.97 6.44 -4.05
N GLU A 118 -15.24 7.44 -4.86
CA GLU A 118 -14.46 7.69 -6.11
C GLU A 118 -13.00 8.07 -5.80
N ARG A 119 -12.78 8.80 -4.72
CA ARG A 119 -11.43 9.14 -4.22
C ARG A 119 -11.10 8.25 -3.03
N PHE A 120 -10.03 7.48 -3.12
CA PHE A 120 -9.63 6.46 -2.15
C PHE A 120 -8.96 7.05 -0.90
N VAL A 121 -9.69 7.94 -0.22
CA VAL A 121 -9.26 8.59 1.02
C VAL A 121 -10.36 8.52 2.06
N ALA A 122 -9.97 8.57 3.33
CA ALA A 122 -10.86 8.46 4.48
C ALA A 122 -11.99 9.51 4.47
N GLU A 123 -11.65 10.74 4.10
CA GLU A 123 -12.56 11.86 4.03
C GLU A 123 -13.67 11.64 2.99
N ALA A 124 -13.31 11.08 1.83
CA ALA A 124 -14.27 10.78 0.77
C ALA A 124 -15.19 9.62 1.15
N LEU A 125 -14.70 8.61 1.88
CA LEU A 125 -15.54 7.52 2.37
C LEU A 125 -16.57 8.03 3.37
N ALA A 126 -16.17 8.86 4.33
CA ALA A 126 -17.10 9.46 5.29
C ALA A 126 -18.17 10.30 4.58
N ALA A 127 -17.79 11.08 3.56
CA ALA A 127 -18.75 11.85 2.77
C ALA A 127 -19.70 10.96 1.95
N ALA A 128 -19.21 9.86 1.37
CA ALA A 128 -20.02 8.92 0.59
C ALA A 128 -21.03 8.11 1.45
N LEU A 129 -20.71 7.90 2.72
CA LEU A 129 -21.63 7.25 3.69
C LEU A 129 -22.78 8.18 4.09
N GLY A 130 -22.59 9.50 4.01
CA GLY A 130 -23.64 10.49 4.29
C GLY A 130 -24.02 10.58 5.76
N ASP A 131 -25.33 10.75 6.02
CA ASP A 131 -25.89 10.81 7.39
C ASP A 131 -25.86 9.41 8.04
N LEU A 132 -25.17 9.32 9.16
CA LEU A 132 -25.02 8.10 9.96
C LEU A 132 -25.70 8.22 11.34
N HIS A 133 -26.68 9.13 11.45
CA HIS A 133 -27.38 9.33 12.72
C HIS A 133 -27.96 8.01 13.24
N ARG A 134 -27.66 7.68 14.51
CA ARG A 134 -28.03 6.43 15.19
C ARG A 134 -27.45 5.14 14.57
N GLN A 135 -26.54 5.23 13.61
CA GLN A 135 -25.86 4.06 13.06
C GLN A 135 -24.67 3.65 13.95
N ARG A 136 -24.48 2.36 14.10
CA ARG A 136 -23.34 1.78 14.84
C ARG A 136 -22.33 1.26 13.83
N VAL A 137 -21.12 1.78 13.90
CA VAL A 137 -20.04 1.51 12.95
C VAL A 137 -18.92 0.75 13.64
N LEU A 138 -18.55 -0.42 13.12
CA LEU A 138 -17.32 -1.10 13.46
C LEU A 138 -16.25 -0.71 12.41
N LEU A 139 -15.21 -0.01 12.85
CA LEU A 139 -14.10 0.41 12.01
C LEU A 139 -12.88 -0.47 12.32
N ALA A 140 -12.57 -1.42 11.41
CA ALA A 140 -11.42 -2.31 11.52
C ALA A 140 -10.26 -1.79 10.64
N GLN A 141 -9.14 -1.43 11.27
CA GLN A 141 -8.03 -0.73 10.61
C GLN A 141 -6.67 -1.10 11.17
N ALA A 142 -5.59 -0.53 10.58
CA ALA A 142 -4.23 -0.68 11.10
C ALA A 142 -4.05 0.00 12.45
N ASP A 143 -3.07 -0.45 13.24
CA ASP A 143 -2.61 0.20 14.47
C ASP A 143 -2.14 1.65 14.26
N ILE A 144 -1.51 1.91 13.10
CA ILE A 144 -0.99 3.23 12.70
C ILE A 144 -1.98 4.07 11.88
N ALA A 145 -3.27 3.68 11.86
CA ALA A 145 -4.28 4.42 11.09
C ALA A 145 -4.53 5.82 11.69
N ARG A 146 -4.77 6.79 10.80
CA ARG A 146 -5.10 8.15 11.22
C ARG A 146 -6.51 8.23 11.82
N ALA A 147 -6.71 9.04 12.83
CA ALA A 147 -8.00 9.22 13.51
C ALA A 147 -9.10 9.87 12.64
N VAL A 148 -8.70 10.52 11.55
CA VAL A 148 -9.59 11.34 10.68
C VAL A 148 -10.87 10.61 10.27
N LEU A 149 -10.79 9.32 9.90
CA LEU A 149 -11.99 8.58 9.49
C LEU A 149 -12.97 8.41 10.65
N ALA A 150 -12.51 7.99 11.81
CA ALA A 150 -13.35 7.81 12.99
C ALA A 150 -13.99 9.14 13.42
N GLU A 151 -13.22 10.22 13.41
CA GLU A 151 -13.71 11.57 13.73
C GLU A 151 -14.82 12.02 12.76
N ARG A 152 -14.62 11.82 11.45
CA ARG A 152 -15.62 12.16 10.42
C ARG A 152 -16.90 11.33 10.54
N LEU A 153 -16.77 10.04 10.81
CA LEU A 153 -17.95 9.17 11.02
C LEU A 153 -18.73 9.57 12.28
N THR A 154 -18.03 9.94 13.35
CA THR A 154 -18.65 10.46 14.57
C THR A 154 -19.34 11.81 14.32
N GLN A 155 -18.72 12.71 13.57
CA GLN A 155 -19.32 13.99 13.15
C GLN A 155 -20.58 13.78 12.28
N ALA A 156 -20.64 12.69 11.49
CA ALA A 156 -21.82 12.29 10.72
C ALA A 156 -22.91 11.62 11.57
N GLY A 157 -22.74 11.55 12.90
CA GLY A 157 -23.72 11.05 13.84
C GLY A 157 -23.61 9.56 14.20
N ALA A 158 -22.56 8.86 13.73
CA ALA A 158 -22.34 7.47 14.06
C ALA A 158 -21.82 7.24 15.49
N THR A 159 -22.19 6.09 16.08
CA THR A 159 -21.45 5.53 17.21
C THR A 159 -20.37 4.62 16.67
N VAL A 160 -19.10 5.06 16.76
CA VAL A 160 -17.95 4.36 16.15
C VAL A 160 -17.19 3.56 17.19
N GLN A 161 -17.08 2.24 16.95
CA GLN A 161 -16.13 1.38 17.65
C GLN A 161 -14.96 1.09 16.72
N GLN A 162 -13.75 1.47 17.14
CA GLN A 162 -12.50 1.21 16.43
C GLN A 162 -11.84 -0.04 16.98
N VAL A 163 -11.34 -0.90 16.09
CA VAL A 163 -10.53 -2.07 16.46
C VAL A 163 -9.30 -2.16 15.56
N ILE A 164 -8.18 -2.58 16.14
CA ILE A 164 -6.95 -2.87 15.42
C ILE A 164 -7.13 -4.23 14.75
N ALA A 165 -7.23 -4.23 13.41
CA ALA A 165 -7.30 -5.45 12.63
C ALA A 165 -5.91 -6.06 12.40
N TYR A 166 -4.88 -5.23 12.28
CA TYR A 166 -3.49 -5.66 12.09
C TYR A 166 -2.51 -4.58 12.56
N CYS A 167 -1.29 -5.01 12.83
CA CYS A 167 -0.16 -4.13 13.12
C CYS A 167 0.80 -4.08 11.93
N THR A 168 1.40 -2.90 11.72
CA THR A 168 2.50 -2.70 10.79
C THR A 168 3.80 -2.72 11.57
N VAL A 169 4.63 -3.73 11.34
CA VAL A 169 5.88 -3.94 12.09
C VAL A 169 7.10 -3.85 11.15
N PRO A 170 8.30 -3.51 11.65
CA PRO A 170 9.52 -3.60 10.88
C PRO A 170 9.70 -5.00 10.29
N ALA A 171 10.18 -5.09 9.06
CA ALA A 171 10.54 -6.36 8.44
C ALA A 171 12.05 -6.46 8.23
N THR A 172 12.52 -7.71 8.13
CA THR A 172 13.90 -8.07 7.83
C THR A 172 13.96 -8.99 6.62
N GLY A 173 15.18 -9.34 6.18
CA GLY A 173 15.38 -10.24 5.05
C GLY A 173 15.30 -9.53 3.69
N GLY A 174 15.25 -10.31 2.61
CA GLY A 174 15.42 -9.81 1.26
C GLY A 174 16.90 -9.64 0.89
N ALA A 175 17.17 -8.84 -0.15
CA ALA A 175 18.52 -8.56 -0.63
C ALA A 175 19.25 -7.57 0.27
N ASP A 176 20.58 -7.60 0.24
CA ASP A 176 21.41 -6.57 0.88
C ASP A 176 21.39 -5.27 0.04
N VAL A 177 20.30 -4.51 0.18
CA VAL A 177 20.10 -3.25 -0.53
C VAL A 177 21.16 -2.19 -0.16
N PRO A 178 21.61 -2.05 1.09
CA PRO A 178 22.75 -1.19 1.42
C PRO A 178 24.02 -1.50 0.60
N ALA A 179 24.41 -2.76 0.50
CA ALA A 179 25.58 -3.15 -0.32
C ALA A 179 25.35 -2.87 -1.81
N LEU A 180 24.15 -3.14 -2.32
CA LEU A 180 23.80 -2.87 -3.72
C LEU A 180 23.79 -1.35 -4.04
N LEU A 181 23.37 -0.50 -3.10
CA LEU A 181 23.43 0.96 -3.24
C LEU A 181 24.88 1.44 -3.29
N ARG A 182 25.75 0.94 -2.40
CA ARG A 182 27.20 1.28 -2.43
C ARG A 182 27.84 0.85 -3.74
N ALA A 183 27.46 -0.30 -4.28
CA ALA A 183 27.90 -0.79 -5.58
C ALA A 183 27.24 -0.08 -6.77
N GLN A 184 26.34 0.87 -6.54
CA GLN A 184 25.58 1.59 -7.58
C GLN A 184 24.82 0.63 -8.53
N GLN A 185 24.31 -0.46 -7.98
CA GLN A 185 23.60 -1.50 -8.74
C GLN A 185 22.07 -1.40 -8.66
N ILE A 186 21.54 -0.32 -8.11
CA ILE A 186 20.09 -0.08 -8.01
C ILE A 186 19.72 1.10 -8.91
N HIS A 187 18.68 0.91 -9.71
CA HIS A 187 18.17 1.95 -10.61
C HIS A 187 16.94 2.64 -9.98
N VAL A 188 16.10 1.88 -9.29
CA VAL A 188 14.82 2.36 -8.77
C VAL A 188 14.57 1.89 -7.34
N LEU A 189 14.08 2.80 -6.51
CA LEU A 189 13.45 2.49 -5.22
C LEU A 189 11.95 2.75 -5.34
N THR A 190 11.11 1.75 -5.03
CA THR A 190 9.66 1.89 -5.12
C THR A 190 9.01 1.96 -3.76
N PHE A 191 8.06 2.90 -3.59
CA PHE A 191 7.32 3.12 -2.36
C PHE A 191 5.82 3.09 -2.62
N THR A 192 5.12 2.15 -1.99
CA THR A 192 3.68 1.93 -2.18
C THR A 192 2.82 2.46 -1.05
N SER A 193 3.41 3.14 -0.06
CA SER A 193 2.73 3.82 1.04
C SER A 193 3.70 4.73 1.79
N SER A 194 3.16 5.63 2.62
CA SER A 194 3.97 6.42 3.57
C SER A 194 4.77 5.52 4.52
N SER A 195 4.18 4.40 4.94
CA SER A 195 4.84 3.45 5.84
C SER A 195 6.06 2.82 5.19
N THR A 196 6.00 2.43 3.90
CA THR A 196 7.16 1.86 3.20
C THR A 196 8.34 2.83 3.14
N VAL A 197 8.09 4.14 3.00
CA VAL A 197 9.13 5.17 3.05
C VAL A 197 9.76 5.26 4.44
N ARG A 198 8.93 5.41 5.48
CA ARG A 198 9.39 5.56 6.87
C ARG A 198 10.19 4.35 7.32
N TYR A 199 9.67 3.15 7.06
CA TYR A 199 10.35 1.90 7.42
C TYR A 199 11.59 1.63 6.58
N PHE A 200 11.66 2.13 5.33
CA PHE A 200 12.88 2.06 4.52
C PHE A 200 14.02 2.86 5.19
N VAL A 201 13.76 4.10 5.54
CA VAL A 201 14.77 4.96 6.19
C VAL A 201 15.17 4.36 7.53
N ALA A 202 14.21 4.01 8.39
CA ALA A 202 14.47 3.41 9.69
C ALA A 202 15.29 2.10 9.58
N ARG A 203 15.01 1.28 8.57
CA ARG A 203 15.74 0.04 8.33
C ARG A 203 17.18 0.31 7.90
N ILE A 204 17.41 1.29 7.01
CA ILE A 204 18.79 1.71 6.63
C ILE A 204 19.55 2.23 7.85
N GLU A 205 18.91 3.06 8.69
CA GLU A 205 19.51 3.59 9.91
C GLU A 205 19.86 2.48 10.92
N GLN A 206 19.06 1.43 10.98
CA GLN A 206 19.29 0.29 11.87
C GLN A 206 20.38 -0.67 11.34
N GLU A 207 20.42 -0.91 10.03
CA GLU A 207 21.32 -1.88 9.40
C GLU A 207 22.73 -1.31 9.09
N CYS A 208 22.87 0.03 9.00
CA CYS A 208 24.07 0.68 8.52
C CYS A 208 24.64 1.67 9.54
N SER A 209 25.92 1.51 9.89
CA SER A 209 26.66 2.51 10.66
C SER A 209 26.93 3.80 9.89
N ASP A 210 26.90 3.73 8.55
CA ASP A 210 27.07 4.82 7.58
C ASP A 210 25.76 5.18 6.86
N ALA A 211 24.63 5.15 7.59
CA ALA A 211 23.28 5.33 7.05
C ALA A 211 23.14 6.59 6.17
N ASP A 212 23.74 7.70 6.57
CA ASP A 212 23.71 8.95 5.80
C ASP A 212 24.31 8.78 4.40
N VAL A 213 25.42 8.01 4.27
CA VAL A 213 26.06 7.72 2.98
C VAL A 213 25.14 6.86 2.14
N VAL A 214 24.54 5.81 2.72
CA VAL A 214 23.62 4.91 2.02
C VAL A 214 22.36 5.65 1.57
N LEU A 215 21.79 6.52 2.40
CA LEU A 215 20.66 7.36 2.04
C LEU A 215 21.02 8.40 0.96
N ALA A 216 22.24 8.96 0.99
CA ALA A 216 22.72 9.82 -0.09
C ALA A 216 22.85 9.09 -1.43
N LEU A 217 23.22 7.80 -1.43
CA LEU A 217 23.23 6.95 -2.62
C LEU A 217 21.82 6.62 -3.07
N ALA A 218 20.92 6.33 -2.14
CA ALA A 218 19.50 6.09 -2.43
C ALA A 218 18.84 7.27 -3.16
N ARG A 219 19.21 8.51 -2.79
CA ARG A 219 18.72 9.75 -3.44
C ARG A 219 19.14 9.88 -4.91
N LYS A 220 20.15 9.15 -5.36
CA LYS A 220 20.59 9.14 -6.77
C LYS A 220 19.77 8.18 -7.64
N CYS A 221 19.03 7.27 -7.03
CA CYS A 221 18.15 6.37 -7.74
C CYS A 221 16.87 7.09 -8.20
N VAL A 222 16.17 6.51 -9.16
CA VAL A 222 14.79 6.89 -9.47
C VAL A 222 13.92 6.54 -8.25
N ILE A 223 13.30 7.55 -7.66
CA ILE A 223 12.35 7.37 -6.56
C ILE A 223 10.94 7.29 -7.14
N ALA A 224 10.30 6.12 -7.03
CA ALA A 224 8.99 5.86 -7.60
C ALA A 224 7.96 5.61 -6.51
N CYS A 225 6.93 6.45 -6.47
CA CYS A 225 5.87 6.41 -5.48
C CYS A 225 4.53 6.03 -6.12
N ILE A 226 3.75 5.18 -5.46
CA ILE A 226 2.44 4.72 -5.95
C ILE A 226 1.40 5.86 -6.03
N GLY A 227 1.63 6.96 -5.34
CA GLY A 227 0.69 8.08 -5.33
C GLY A 227 1.18 9.27 -4.50
N PRO A 228 0.38 10.35 -4.46
CA PRO A 228 0.80 11.65 -3.91
C PRO A 228 1.13 11.60 -2.41
N ILE A 229 0.44 10.77 -1.62
CA ILE A 229 0.67 10.67 -0.16
C ILE A 229 2.04 10.03 0.12
N ALA A 230 2.39 8.94 -0.59
CA ALA A 230 3.71 8.33 -0.49
C ALA A 230 4.81 9.28 -0.98
N ALA A 231 4.53 10.03 -2.06
CA ALA A 231 5.45 11.01 -2.62
C ALA A 231 5.72 12.18 -1.67
N ALA A 232 4.68 12.68 -0.98
CA ALA A 232 4.86 13.71 0.05
C ALA A 232 5.76 13.20 1.18
N THR A 233 5.48 12.00 1.70
CA THR A 233 6.32 11.39 2.74
C THR A 233 7.76 11.17 2.27
N ALA A 234 7.98 10.76 1.02
CA ALA A 234 9.34 10.59 0.49
C ALA A 234 10.13 11.90 0.51
N ARG A 235 9.48 13.03 0.18
CA ARG A 235 10.11 14.38 0.27
C ARG A 235 10.50 14.76 1.69
N ASP A 236 9.69 14.39 2.70
CA ASP A 236 10.00 14.65 4.11
C ASP A 236 11.34 13.99 4.53
N PHE A 237 11.71 12.89 3.88
CA PHE A 237 12.99 12.19 4.08
C PHE A 237 14.05 12.52 3.01
N ALA A 238 13.87 13.61 2.28
CA ALA A 238 14.75 14.04 1.19
C ALA A 238 14.94 13.00 0.06
N LEU A 239 14.01 12.05 -0.07
CA LEU A 239 13.90 11.14 -1.21
C LEU A 239 12.97 11.78 -2.24
N THR A 240 13.53 12.57 -3.16
CA THR A 240 12.74 13.34 -4.14
C THR A 240 12.10 12.40 -5.16
N PRO A 241 10.75 12.29 -5.21
CA PRO A 241 10.11 11.41 -6.18
C PRO A 241 10.32 11.88 -7.62
N THR A 242 10.87 11.00 -8.44
CA THR A 242 11.00 11.18 -9.89
C THR A 242 9.74 10.71 -10.60
N VAL A 243 9.10 9.66 -10.05
CA VAL A 243 7.90 9.02 -10.60
C VAL A 243 6.80 8.99 -9.54
N VAL A 244 5.61 9.45 -9.91
CA VAL A 244 4.39 9.28 -9.11
C VAL A 244 3.33 8.67 -10.00
N ALA A 245 2.84 7.49 -9.62
CA ALA A 245 1.87 6.77 -10.44
C ALA A 245 0.48 7.44 -10.44
N ASP A 246 -0.16 7.41 -11.59
CA ASP A 246 -1.56 7.73 -11.81
C ASP A 246 -2.11 6.74 -12.87
N PRO A 247 -3.06 5.87 -12.51
CA PRO A 247 -3.70 5.71 -11.20
C PRO A 247 -2.76 5.14 -10.12
N SER A 248 -3.10 5.37 -8.84
CA SER A 248 -2.33 4.92 -7.65
C SER A 248 -2.46 3.40 -7.42
N THR A 249 -2.00 2.60 -8.38
CA THR A 249 -2.00 1.14 -8.37
C THR A 249 -0.61 0.59 -8.72
N VAL A 250 -0.35 -0.69 -8.44
CA VAL A 250 0.93 -1.32 -8.84
C VAL A 250 1.10 -1.39 -10.36
N VAL A 251 0.00 -1.54 -11.10
CA VAL A 251 -0.01 -1.46 -12.56
C VAL A 251 0.36 -0.05 -13.02
N GLY A 252 -0.29 0.98 -12.45
CA GLY A 252 0.04 2.37 -12.74
C GLY A 252 1.50 2.72 -12.40
N LEU A 253 2.04 2.15 -11.32
CA LEU A 253 3.44 2.36 -10.94
C LEU A 253 4.41 1.73 -11.95
N ARG A 254 4.13 0.51 -12.45
CA ARG A 254 4.88 -0.12 -13.54
C ARG A 254 4.84 0.75 -14.81
N ASP A 255 3.65 1.23 -15.20
CA ASP A 255 3.47 2.00 -16.43
C ASP A 255 4.20 3.34 -16.34
N ALA A 256 4.14 4.01 -15.19
CA ALA A 256 4.87 5.25 -14.93
C ALA A 256 6.40 5.04 -14.97
N LEU A 257 6.90 3.89 -14.47
CA LEU A 257 8.31 3.52 -14.59
C LEU A 257 8.73 3.28 -16.05
N CYS A 258 7.89 2.63 -16.85
CA CYS A 258 8.14 2.43 -18.28
C CYS A 258 8.22 3.77 -19.03
N ALA A 259 7.34 4.72 -18.70
CA ALA A 259 7.36 6.07 -19.28
C ALA A 259 8.66 6.83 -18.91
N GLU A 260 9.10 6.73 -17.66
CA GLU A 260 10.34 7.35 -17.19
C GLU A 260 11.55 6.76 -17.90
N ALA A 261 11.63 5.45 -18.07
CA ALA A 261 12.73 4.81 -18.80
C ALA A 261 12.78 5.26 -20.26
N ALA A 262 11.64 5.38 -20.91
CA ALA A 262 11.56 5.88 -22.28
C ALA A 262 12.03 7.35 -22.38
N ARG A 263 11.69 8.18 -21.38
CA ARG A 263 12.16 9.58 -21.29
C ARG A 263 13.68 9.63 -21.16
N GLN A 264 14.28 8.86 -20.24
CA GLN A 264 15.73 8.82 -20.05
C GLN A 264 16.47 8.32 -21.29
N ALA A 265 15.94 7.31 -21.98
CA ALA A 265 16.52 6.82 -23.23
C ALA A 265 16.52 7.90 -24.34
N ALA A 266 15.42 8.66 -24.45
CA ALA A 266 15.32 9.76 -25.42
C ALA A 266 16.29 10.91 -25.12
N GLU A 267 16.54 11.23 -23.86
CA GLU A 267 17.52 12.24 -23.41
C GLU A 267 18.95 11.80 -23.73
N THR A 268 19.27 10.52 -23.49
CA THR A 268 20.60 9.96 -23.79
C THR A 268 20.92 10.05 -25.28
N VAL A 269 19.95 9.78 -26.17
CA VAL A 269 20.11 9.87 -27.63
C VAL A 269 20.35 11.33 -28.08
N ARG A 270 19.71 12.30 -27.42
CA ARG A 270 19.87 13.72 -27.77
C ARG A 270 21.25 14.32 -27.37
N HIS A 271 21.97 13.69 -26.45
CA HIS A 271 23.22 14.16 -25.93
C HIS A 271 24.42 13.34 -26.46
N GLN A 272 24.20 12.39 -27.37
CA GLN A 272 25.28 11.76 -28.12
C GLN A 272 25.71 12.69 -29.26
N PRO A 273 26.97 13.11 -29.33
CA PRO A 273 27.48 14.05 -30.32
C PRO A 273 27.46 13.48 -31.75
#